data_aab58f3e0af355628da643c74410eb4c
#
_entry.id   aab58f3e0af355628da643c74410eb4c
#
_cell.length_a   1.000
_cell.length_b   1.000
_cell.length_c   1.000
_cell.angle_alpha   90.00
_cell.angle_beta   90.00
_cell.angle_gamma   90.00
#
_symmetry.space_group_name_H-M   'P 1'
#
loop_
_entity.id
_entity.type
_entity.pdbx_description
1 polymer ?
#
loop_
_entity_poly.entity_id
_entity_poly.type
_entity_poly.pdbx_seq_one_letter_code
_entity_poly.pdbx_strand_id
1 'polypeptide(L)'
;MGVVRRTISPHAAALRRNATDAERALWFELRGRRLQGCKFKRQWTLGPYIVDFCCLEARLVVEADGGQYGDEADAHRTAWLQKEGFRVVRFWNNDVLTNMDGVLETIVATLKVDPHPGPLPQAGEEA
;
A
#
# COMPACT_ATOMS: atom_id res chain seq x y z
N MET A 1 24.16 -12.05 3.13
CA MET A 1 23.67 -12.43 3.08
C MET A 1 22.82 -12.83 2.90
N GLY A 2 22.65 -12.67 2.90
CA GLY A 2 21.95 -13.08 2.91
C GLY A 2 21.19 -13.59 2.80
N VAL A 3 21.31 -13.83 2.82
CA VAL A 3 20.69 -14.47 2.65
C VAL A 3 19.98 -15.21 2.84
N VAL A 4 20.09 -15.24 3.33
CA VAL A 4 19.55 -15.96 3.45
C VAL A 4 18.69 -16.60 3.32
N ARG A 5 18.45 -16.85 3.36
CA ARG A 5 17.68 -17.52 3.11
C ARG A 5 17.19 -18.21 2.35
N ARG A 6 17.54 -18.72 2.26
CA ARG A 6 17.35 -19.44 1.31
C ARG A 6 16.81 -20.71 1.60
N THR A 7 16.94 -21.23 2.55
CA THR A 7 16.19 -22.38 2.95
C THR A 7 14.88 -21.86 3.39
N ILE A 8 13.85 -22.18 2.68
CA ILE A 8 12.55 -21.61 2.93
C ILE A 8 11.64 -22.70 3.46
N SER A 9 11.08 -22.49 4.62
CA SER A 9 10.13 -23.44 5.17
C SER A 9 8.86 -23.45 4.32
N PRO A 10 8.11 -24.53 4.35
CA PRO A 10 6.83 -24.55 3.64
C PRO A 10 5.92 -23.40 4.05
N HIS A 11 5.96 -23.00 5.31
CA HIS A 11 5.17 -21.90 5.81
C HIS A 11 5.57 -20.58 5.12
N ALA A 12 6.87 -20.35 5.01
CA ALA A 12 7.34 -19.13 4.36
C ALA A 12 6.96 -19.11 2.88
N ALA A 13 7.03 -20.28 2.23
CA ALA A 13 6.64 -20.35 0.82
C ALA A 13 5.15 -20.06 0.64
N ALA A 14 4.32 -20.57 1.57
CA ALA A 14 2.89 -20.29 1.50
C ALA A 14 2.59 -18.82 1.71
N LEU A 15 3.30 -18.18 2.63
CA LEU A 15 3.13 -16.74 2.86
C LEU A 15 3.47 -15.92 1.64
N ARG A 16 4.54 -16.29 0.94
CA ARG A 16 4.91 -15.55 -0.27
C ARG A 16 3.93 -15.76 -1.39
N ARG A 17 3.38 -16.97 -1.51
CA ARG A 17 2.39 -17.25 -2.52
C ARG A 17 1.13 -16.43 -2.27
N ASN A 18 0.69 -16.35 -1.03
CA ASN A 18 -0.48 -15.57 -0.67
C ASN A 18 -0.26 -14.08 -0.94
N ALA A 19 0.95 -13.58 -0.69
CA ALA A 19 1.27 -12.19 -0.99
C ALA A 19 1.16 -11.92 -2.48
N THR A 20 1.68 -12.83 -3.32
CA THR A 20 1.61 -12.68 -4.76
C THR A 20 0.16 -12.72 -5.25
N ASP A 21 -0.64 -13.63 -4.70
CA ASP A 21 -2.03 -13.74 -5.09
C ASP A 21 -2.82 -12.50 -4.68
N ALA A 22 -2.56 -11.99 -3.49
CA ALA A 22 -3.24 -10.78 -3.01
C ALA A 22 -2.87 -9.58 -3.88
N GLU A 23 -1.60 -9.44 -4.21
CA GLU A 23 -1.16 -8.33 -5.06
C GLU A 23 -1.79 -8.42 -6.44
N ARG A 24 -1.84 -9.62 -6.99
CA ARG A 24 -2.43 -9.82 -8.30
C ARG A 24 -3.92 -9.49 -8.31
N ALA A 25 -4.63 -9.95 -7.28
CA ALA A 25 -6.05 -9.70 -7.17
C ALA A 25 -6.34 -8.20 -7.04
N LEU A 26 -5.54 -7.53 -6.22
CA LEU A 26 -5.73 -6.11 -6.01
C LEU A 26 -5.39 -5.32 -7.28
N TRP A 27 -4.31 -5.70 -7.95
CA TRP A 27 -3.94 -5.04 -9.19
C TRP A 27 -5.03 -5.13 -10.25
N PHE A 28 -5.68 -6.29 -10.32
CA PHE A 28 -6.78 -6.47 -11.26
C PHE A 28 -7.87 -5.41 -11.05
N GLU A 29 -8.11 -5.03 -9.81
CA GLU A 29 -9.13 -4.04 -9.49
C GLU A 29 -8.65 -2.60 -9.66
N LEU A 30 -7.35 -2.36 -9.54
CA LEU A 30 -6.81 -1.00 -9.57
C LEU A 30 -6.36 -0.54 -10.95
N ARG A 31 -5.99 -1.47 -11.82
CA ARG A 31 -5.41 -1.13 -13.11
C ARG A 31 -6.43 -0.47 -14.03
N GLY A 32 -5.92 0.23 -15.03
CA GLY A 32 -6.78 0.74 -16.09
C GLY A 32 -7.74 1.83 -15.67
N ARG A 33 -7.42 2.53 -14.59
CA ARG A 33 -8.27 3.59 -14.05
C ARG A 33 -9.64 3.07 -13.64
N ARG A 34 -9.72 1.79 -13.29
CA ARG A 34 -11.01 1.17 -12.96
C ARG A 34 -11.61 1.71 -11.67
N LEU A 35 -10.75 2.10 -10.72
CA LEU A 35 -11.23 2.56 -9.43
C LEU A 35 -11.23 4.08 -9.42
N GLN A 36 -12.42 4.67 -9.49
CA GLN A 36 -12.61 6.13 -9.40
C GLN A 36 -11.80 6.90 -10.44
N GLY A 37 -11.45 6.27 -11.55
CA GLY A 37 -10.68 6.93 -12.59
C GLY A 37 -9.22 7.19 -12.22
N CYS A 38 -8.75 6.65 -11.12
CA CYS A 38 -7.39 6.89 -10.64
C CYS A 38 -6.40 5.97 -11.34
N LYS A 39 -5.28 6.53 -11.73
CA LYS A 39 -4.25 5.74 -12.37
C LYS A 39 -3.30 5.21 -11.32
N PHE A 40 -3.36 3.90 -11.08
CA PHE A 40 -2.45 3.23 -10.16
C PHE A 40 -1.32 2.59 -10.93
N LYS A 41 -0.14 2.65 -10.34
CA LYS A 41 1.04 1.96 -10.83
C LYS A 41 1.42 0.90 -9.81
N ARG A 42 1.99 -0.20 -10.28
CA ARG A 42 2.39 -1.26 -9.35
C ARG A 42 3.89 -1.35 -9.29
N GLN A 43 4.39 -1.81 -8.14
CA GLN A 43 5.83 -1.98 -7.90
C GLN A 43 6.56 -0.70 -8.27
N TRP A 44 6.11 0.39 -7.70
CA TRP A 44 6.60 1.71 -8.08
C TRP A 44 7.65 2.21 -7.11
N THR A 45 8.70 2.81 -7.64
CA THR A 45 9.77 3.33 -6.82
C THR A 45 9.45 4.76 -6.39
N LEU A 46 9.49 4.99 -5.09
CA LEU A 46 9.34 6.33 -4.50
C LEU A 46 10.55 6.56 -3.62
N GLY A 47 11.45 7.44 -4.08
CA GLY A 47 12.68 7.68 -3.34
C GLY A 47 13.47 6.39 -3.18
N PRO A 48 13.87 6.05 -1.97
CA PRO A 48 14.65 4.83 -1.74
C PRO A 48 13.77 3.57 -1.59
N TYR A 49 12.47 3.70 -1.76
CA TYR A 49 11.55 2.60 -1.46
C TYR A 49 10.77 2.16 -2.69
N ILE A 50 10.35 0.91 -2.66
CA ILE A 50 9.45 0.37 -3.68
C ILE A 50 8.13 0.08 -2.97
N VAL A 51 7.03 0.56 -3.55
CA VAL A 51 5.70 0.35 -2.97
C VAL A 51 4.90 -0.57 -3.87
N ASP A 52 3.91 -1.26 -3.29
CA ASP A 52 3.12 -2.21 -4.06
C ASP A 52 2.30 -1.50 -5.13
N PHE A 53 1.54 -0.49 -4.73
CA PHE A 53 0.69 0.27 -5.65
C PHE A 53 0.72 1.73 -5.27
N CYS A 54 0.68 2.59 -6.26
CA CYS A 54 0.76 4.02 -6.02
C CYS A 54 -0.07 4.78 -7.05
N CYS A 55 -0.87 5.71 -6.56
CA CYS A 55 -1.52 6.69 -7.43
C CYS A 55 -0.87 8.03 -7.14
N LEU A 56 -0.08 8.51 -8.11
CA LEU A 56 0.66 9.75 -7.91
C LEU A 56 -0.27 10.95 -7.84
N GLU A 57 -1.34 10.93 -8.62
CA GLU A 57 -2.30 12.03 -8.63
C GLU A 57 -2.95 12.22 -7.26
N ALA A 58 -3.30 11.13 -6.62
CA ALA A 58 -3.97 11.17 -5.32
C ALA A 58 -3.01 11.09 -4.16
N ARG A 59 -1.73 10.91 -4.43
CA ARG A 59 -0.70 10.74 -3.42
C ARG A 59 -1.08 9.63 -2.44
N LEU A 60 -1.43 8.50 -3.00
CA LEU A 60 -1.88 7.37 -2.23
C LEU A 60 -1.03 6.14 -2.53
N VAL A 61 -0.56 5.50 -1.48
CA VAL A 61 0.15 4.23 -1.56
C VAL A 61 -0.74 3.16 -0.95
N VAL A 62 -0.93 2.06 -1.66
CA VAL A 62 -1.73 0.93 -1.20
C VAL A 62 -0.83 -0.28 -1.15
N GLU A 63 -0.86 -0.99 -0.03
CA GLU A 63 0.00 -2.15 0.15
C GLU A 63 -0.78 -3.33 0.70
N ALA A 64 -0.41 -4.52 0.23
CA ALA A 64 -0.92 -5.76 0.77
C ALA A 64 0.21 -6.40 1.58
N ASP A 65 -0.11 -6.91 2.76
CA ASP A 65 0.92 -7.40 3.65
C ASP A 65 0.52 -8.68 4.33
N GLY A 66 1.51 -9.51 4.58
CA GLY A 66 1.31 -10.80 5.23
C GLY A 66 1.51 -10.79 6.73
N GLY A 67 1.67 -9.63 7.34
CA GLY A 67 1.75 -9.57 8.78
C GLY A 67 3.15 -9.31 9.33
N GLN A 68 4.01 -8.74 8.53
CA GLN A 68 5.38 -8.49 8.97
C GLN A 68 5.64 -7.03 9.26
N TYR A 69 4.64 -6.39 9.76
CA TYR A 69 4.76 -4.99 10.08
C TYR A 69 5.26 -4.78 11.48
N GLY A 70 5.61 -3.58 11.75
CA GLY A 70 5.87 -3.16 13.09
C GLY A 70 7.33 -3.08 13.45
N ASP A 71 8.23 -3.34 12.53
CA ASP A 71 9.63 -3.16 12.86
C ASP A 71 10.02 -1.71 12.59
N GLU A 72 11.21 -1.37 13.01
CA GLU A 72 11.71 -0.02 12.93
C GLU A 72 11.90 0.42 11.48
N ALA A 73 12.34 -0.47 10.63
CA ALA A 73 12.53 -0.15 9.22
C ALA A 73 11.21 0.20 8.55
N ASP A 74 10.15 -0.51 8.91
CA ASP A 74 8.83 -0.24 8.36
C ASP A 74 8.31 1.11 8.83
N ALA A 75 8.57 1.45 10.10
CA ALA A 75 8.16 2.75 10.63
C ALA A 75 8.89 3.89 9.93
N HIS A 76 10.18 3.72 9.66
CA HIS A 76 10.97 4.72 8.94
C HIS A 76 10.44 4.91 7.52
N ARG A 77 10.12 3.81 6.86
CA ARG A 77 9.61 3.83 5.50
C ARG A 77 8.28 4.60 5.44
N THR A 78 7.37 4.27 6.34
CA THR A 78 6.07 4.90 6.38
C THR A 78 6.21 6.40 6.68
N ALA A 79 7.05 6.75 7.64
CA ALA A 79 7.26 8.14 8.00
C ALA A 79 7.82 8.94 6.83
N TRP A 80 8.75 8.34 6.09
CA TRP A 80 9.32 9.01 4.91
C TRP A 80 8.25 9.26 3.86
N LEU A 81 7.42 8.25 3.57
CA LEU A 81 6.36 8.40 2.59
C LEU A 81 5.36 9.47 2.99
N GLN A 82 4.99 9.50 4.27
CA GLN A 82 4.05 10.51 4.77
C GLN A 82 4.65 11.90 4.70
N LYS A 83 5.92 12.02 4.99
CA LYS A 83 6.60 13.31 4.90
C LYS A 83 6.62 13.83 3.46
N GLU A 84 6.68 12.91 2.50
CA GLU A 84 6.65 13.28 1.09
C GLU A 84 5.23 13.55 0.60
N GLY A 85 4.27 13.50 1.48
CA GLY A 85 2.90 13.84 1.14
C GLY A 85 2.03 12.67 0.74
N PHE A 86 2.50 11.45 0.91
CA PHE A 86 1.73 10.28 0.54
C PHE A 86 0.94 9.74 1.72
N ARG A 87 -0.28 9.30 1.47
CA ARG A 87 -1.04 8.53 2.42
C ARG A 87 -0.75 7.07 2.17
N VAL A 88 -0.61 6.28 3.22
CA VAL A 88 -0.28 4.87 3.10
C VAL A 88 -1.41 4.07 3.71
N VAL A 89 -2.00 3.19 2.90
CA VAL A 89 -3.08 2.31 3.36
C VAL A 89 -2.61 0.89 3.18
N ARG A 90 -2.69 0.12 4.24
CA ARG A 90 -2.25 -1.28 4.20
C ARG A 90 -3.39 -2.21 4.53
N PHE A 91 -3.39 -3.33 3.83
CA PHE A 91 -4.39 -4.35 4.05
C PHE A 91 -3.69 -5.68 4.27
N TRP A 92 -4.26 -6.51 5.12
CA TRP A 92 -3.77 -7.87 5.28
C TRP A 92 -4.01 -8.62 3.97
N ASN A 93 -3.08 -9.46 3.57
CA ASN A 93 -3.27 -10.30 2.38
C ASN A 93 -4.58 -11.07 2.47
N ASN A 94 -4.88 -11.58 3.66
CA ASN A 94 -6.11 -12.34 3.83
C ASN A 94 -7.35 -11.50 3.55
N ASP A 95 -7.34 -10.24 3.95
CA ASP A 95 -8.48 -9.37 3.67
C ASP A 95 -8.61 -9.09 2.19
N VAL A 96 -7.48 -8.91 1.49
CA VAL A 96 -7.51 -8.70 0.05
C VAL A 96 -8.13 -9.92 -0.64
N LEU A 97 -7.77 -11.12 -0.16
CA LEU A 97 -8.22 -12.36 -0.80
C LEU A 97 -9.66 -12.73 -0.44
N THR A 98 -10.15 -12.30 0.71
CA THR A 98 -11.47 -12.73 1.19
C THR A 98 -12.47 -11.61 1.33
N ASN A 99 -12.04 -10.34 1.29
CA ASN A 99 -12.95 -9.22 1.49
C ASN A 99 -12.55 -8.06 0.59
N MET A 100 -12.47 -8.33 -0.71
CA MET A 100 -12.05 -7.31 -1.66
C MET A 100 -12.99 -6.10 -1.65
N ASP A 101 -14.29 -6.32 -1.47
CA ASP A 101 -15.25 -5.22 -1.43
C ASP A 101 -14.90 -4.23 -0.33
N GLY A 102 -14.59 -4.74 0.87
CA GLY A 102 -14.22 -3.87 1.98
C GLY A 102 -12.91 -3.15 1.73
N VAL A 103 -11.96 -3.84 1.10
CA VAL A 103 -10.68 -3.23 0.74
C VAL A 103 -10.91 -2.08 -0.24
N LEU A 104 -11.69 -2.30 -1.29
CA LEU A 104 -11.94 -1.27 -2.28
C LEU A 104 -12.75 -0.11 -1.71
N GLU A 105 -13.70 -0.39 -0.82
CA GLU A 105 -14.44 0.67 -0.16
C GLU A 105 -13.53 1.57 0.65
N THR A 106 -12.57 0.99 1.34
CA THR A 106 -11.62 1.76 2.12
C THR A 106 -10.75 2.65 1.22
N ILE A 107 -10.31 2.09 0.11
CA ILE A 107 -9.50 2.86 -0.84
C ILE A 107 -10.32 4.02 -1.40
N VAL A 108 -11.55 3.76 -1.81
CA VAL A 108 -12.43 4.79 -2.35
C VAL A 108 -12.68 5.88 -1.32
N ALA A 109 -12.95 5.50 -0.06
CA ALA A 109 -13.17 6.47 0.99
C ALA A 109 -11.94 7.36 1.19
N THR A 110 -10.76 6.76 1.12
CA THR A 110 -9.52 7.51 1.25
C THR A 110 -9.33 8.47 0.07
N LEU A 111 -9.66 8.01 -1.13
CA LEU A 111 -9.53 8.85 -2.32
C LEU A 111 -10.45 10.06 -2.29
N LYS A 112 -11.58 9.95 -1.60
CA LYS A 112 -12.53 11.06 -1.52
C LYS A 112 -12.08 12.15 -0.58
N VAL A 113 -11.10 11.88 0.26
CA VAL A 113 -10.56 12.87 1.17
C VAL A 113 -9.42 13.58 0.46
N ASP A 114 -9.36 14.90 0.61
CA ASP A 114 -8.30 15.68 -0.02
C ASP A 114 -6.95 15.14 0.41
N PRO A 115 -6.02 14.94 -0.53
CA PRO A 115 -4.71 14.35 -0.19
C PRO A 115 -3.89 15.19 0.75
N HIS A 116 -4.07 16.48 0.82
CA HIS A 116 -3.44 17.18 1.87
C HIS A 116 -4.30 18.18 2.44
N PRO A 117 -4.22 18.24 3.63
CA PRO A 117 -4.87 19.18 4.34
C PRO A 117 -4.01 20.37 4.23
N GLY A 118 -4.21 20.90 3.71
CA GLY A 118 -3.40 21.93 3.59
C GLY A 118 -2.30 21.97 4.49
N PRO A 119 -2.16 22.04 4.73
CA PRO A 119 -1.47 21.93 5.25
C PRO A 119 -1.48 21.85 6.09
N LEU A 120 -1.55 21.44 5.93
CA LEU A 120 -1.78 21.24 6.54
C LEU A 120 -2.11 21.59 7.15
N PRO A 121 -2.37 21.90 7.38
CA PRO A 121 -2.81 22.13 8.09
C PRO A 121 -2.98 22.24 8.51
N GLN A 122 -2.70 22.27 8.48
CA GLN A 122 -3.09 22.20 8.80
C GLN A 122 -3.50 22.29 9.18
N ALA A 123 -3.14 22.85 9.27
CA ALA A 123 -3.67 22.83 9.59
C ALA A 123 -4.08 23.07 9.80
N GLY A 124 -3.88 23.50 9.83
CA GLY A 124 -4.29 23.49 10.08
C GLY A 124 -4.54 23.80 10.01
N GLU A 125 -4.24 23.92 9.92
CA GLU A 125 -4.55 23.84 9.83
C GLU A 125 -5.06 23.90 9.89
N GLU A 126 -4.80 24.38 10.06
CA GLU A 126 -5.31 24.20 10.10
C GLU A 126 -5.81 24.14 10.18
N ALA A 127 -5.45 24.76 10.30
CA ALA A 127 -5.89 24.38 10.42
C ALA A 127 -6.18 24.16 10.19
#